data_7135652c3ef3c597dc2a95792d132a1a
#
_entry.id   7135652c3ef3c597dc2a95792d132a1a
#
_cell.length_a   1.000
_cell.length_b   1.000
_cell.length_c   1.000
_cell.angle_alpha   90.00
_cell.angle_beta   90.00
_cell.angle_gamma   90.00
#
_symmetry.space_group_name_H-M   'P 1'
#
loop_
_entity.id
_entity.type
_entity.pdbx_description
1 polymer ?
#
loop_
_entity_poly.entity_id
_entity_poly.type
_entity_poly.pdbx_seq_one_letter_code
_entity_poly.pdbx_strand_id
1 'polypeptide(L)'
;MKQLTEQQITDNWNDLRTIINNTFEGERLEKLNKMYDYFEDRMVVAPASGRAHFHNAMVGGYVEHVLHVIEFAQQVRDVWESNGAT
;
A
#
# COMPACT_ATOMS: atom_id res chain seq x y z
N MET A 1 -11.46 -9.69 -15.27
CA MET A 1 -10.52 -9.30 -14.21
C MET A 1 -10.25 -7.81 -14.31
N LYS A 2 -10.26 -7.13 -13.16
CA LYS A 2 -9.92 -5.70 -13.10
C LYS A 2 -8.44 -5.51 -13.42
N GLN A 3 -8.15 -4.49 -14.23
CA GLN A 3 -6.77 -4.09 -14.49
C GLN A 3 -6.60 -2.62 -14.11
N LEU A 4 -5.41 -2.29 -13.63
CA LEU A 4 -5.06 -0.92 -13.28
C LEU A 4 -4.42 -0.22 -14.46
N THR A 5 -4.75 1.06 -14.63
CA THR A 5 -4.07 1.90 -15.62
C THR A 5 -2.68 2.28 -15.09
N GLU A 6 -1.81 2.74 -15.99
CA GLU A 6 -0.49 3.24 -15.58
C GLU A 6 -0.62 4.39 -14.58
N GLN A 7 -1.60 5.26 -14.79
CA GLN A 7 -1.85 6.37 -13.86
C GLN A 7 -2.27 5.88 -12.49
N GLN A 8 -3.15 4.88 -12.45
CA GLN A 8 -3.58 4.30 -11.17
C GLN A 8 -2.42 3.64 -10.43
N ILE A 9 -1.55 2.93 -11.15
CA ILE A 9 -0.37 2.29 -10.57
C ILE A 9 0.55 3.35 -9.96
N THR A 10 0.82 4.43 -10.71
CA THR A 10 1.66 5.54 -10.25
C THR A 10 1.05 6.24 -9.04
N ASP A 11 -0.24 6.53 -9.09
CA ASP A 11 -0.95 7.20 -7.99
C ASP A 11 -0.93 6.34 -6.73
N ASN A 12 -1.16 5.04 -6.86
CA ASN A 12 -1.13 4.12 -5.73
C ASN A 12 0.26 4.07 -5.08
N TRP A 13 1.30 4.03 -5.89
CA TRP A 13 2.67 4.05 -5.38
C TRP A 13 2.96 5.34 -4.61
N ASN A 14 2.59 6.48 -5.19
CA ASN A 14 2.78 7.78 -4.55
C ASN A 14 1.99 7.89 -3.24
N ASP A 15 0.77 7.36 -3.22
CA ASP A 15 -0.06 7.33 -2.01
C ASP A 15 0.60 6.51 -0.91
N LEU A 16 1.12 5.33 -1.25
CA LEU A 16 1.81 4.49 -0.29
C LEU A 16 3.04 5.19 0.28
N ARG A 17 3.87 5.80 -0.58
CA ARG A 17 5.06 6.53 -0.13
C ARG A 17 4.68 7.71 0.76
N THR A 18 3.59 8.41 0.45
CA THR A 18 3.10 9.52 1.28
C THR A 18 2.66 9.02 2.66
N ILE A 19 1.94 7.91 2.71
CA ILE A 19 1.51 7.32 3.99
C ILE A 19 2.73 6.96 4.85
N ILE A 20 3.74 6.36 4.25
CA ILE A 20 4.97 5.99 4.95
C ILE A 20 5.68 7.22 5.50
N ASN A 21 5.82 8.27 4.69
CA ASN A 21 6.47 9.51 5.11
C ASN A 21 5.72 10.22 6.24
N ASN A 22 4.39 10.05 6.29
CA ASN A 22 3.56 10.66 7.33
C ASN A 22 3.45 9.81 8.59
N THR A 23 3.78 8.53 8.51
CA THR A 23 3.60 7.57 9.61
C THR A 23 4.89 7.36 10.40
N PHE A 24 6.02 7.37 9.73
CA PHE A 24 7.32 7.08 10.33
C PHE A 24 8.21 8.31 10.29
N GLU A 25 9.20 8.35 11.19
CA GLU A 25 10.16 9.45 11.24
C GLU A 25 11.53 8.94 11.67
N GLY A 26 12.54 9.79 11.51
CA GLY A 26 13.90 9.48 11.95
C GLY A 26 14.54 8.35 11.18
N GLU A 27 15.32 7.56 11.87
CA GLU A 27 16.10 6.47 11.28
C GLU A 27 15.20 5.40 10.65
N ARG A 28 14.06 5.12 11.27
CA ARG A 28 13.10 4.13 10.73
C ARG A 28 12.58 4.56 9.37
N LEU A 29 12.19 5.82 9.22
CA LEU A 29 11.73 6.35 7.95
C LEU A 29 12.84 6.31 6.90
N GLU A 30 14.05 6.68 7.29
CA GLU A 30 15.19 6.67 6.39
C GLU A 30 15.46 5.26 5.83
N LYS A 31 15.43 4.25 6.70
CA LYS A 31 15.63 2.86 6.29
C LYS A 31 14.51 2.36 5.38
N LEU A 32 13.26 2.71 5.70
CA LEU A 32 12.12 2.33 4.87
C LEU A 32 12.21 2.96 3.48
N ASN A 33 12.54 4.23 3.40
CA ASN A 33 12.68 4.91 2.12
C ASN A 33 13.79 4.31 1.27
N LYS A 34 14.91 3.95 1.88
CA LYS A 34 15.99 3.27 1.15
C LYS A 34 15.55 1.93 0.58
N MET A 35 14.80 1.15 1.37
CA MET A 35 14.27 -0.12 0.92
C MET A 35 13.29 0.06 -0.25
N TYR A 36 12.35 0.99 -0.12
CA TYR A 36 11.37 1.25 -1.18
C TYR A 36 12.04 1.79 -2.45
N ASP A 37 13.02 2.68 -2.32
CA ASP A 37 13.78 3.19 -3.46
C ASP A 37 14.50 2.05 -4.18
N TYR A 38 15.10 1.14 -3.44
CA TYR A 38 15.84 0.02 -4.00
C TYR A 38 14.94 -0.94 -4.77
N PHE A 39 13.75 -1.22 -4.23
CA PHE A 39 12.84 -2.20 -4.80
C PHE A 39 11.71 -1.59 -5.65
N GLU A 40 11.73 -0.28 -5.88
CA GLU A 40 10.62 0.43 -6.53
C GLU A 40 10.17 -0.24 -7.82
N ASP A 41 11.10 -0.53 -8.74
CA ASP A 41 10.76 -1.10 -10.05
C ASP A 41 10.01 -2.42 -9.93
N ARG A 42 10.32 -3.21 -8.93
CA ARG A 42 9.68 -4.51 -8.71
C ARG A 42 8.35 -4.37 -7.97
N MET A 43 8.31 -3.50 -6.95
CA MET A 43 7.13 -3.38 -6.09
C MET A 43 5.98 -2.66 -6.78
N VAL A 44 6.30 -1.66 -7.61
CA VAL A 44 5.26 -0.89 -8.31
C VAL A 44 4.40 -1.78 -9.18
N VAL A 45 4.99 -2.78 -9.82
CA VAL A 45 4.27 -3.65 -10.76
C VAL A 45 3.89 -5.00 -10.16
N ALA A 46 4.31 -5.31 -8.94
CA ALA A 46 4.08 -6.63 -8.35
C ALA A 46 2.60 -6.93 -8.17
N PRO A 47 2.14 -8.13 -8.51
CA PRO A 47 0.79 -8.57 -8.16
C PRO A 47 0.74 -9.03 -6.70
N ALA A 48 -0.43 -8.97 -6.08
CA ALA A 48 -0.62 -9.47 -4.73
C ALA A 48 -0.63 -11.00 -4.69
N SER A 49 -0.94 -11.65 -5.80
CA SER A 49 -0.95 -13.09 -5.94
C SER A 49 -0.40 -13.48 -7.30
N GLY A 50 0.28 -14.61 -7.37
CA GLY A 50 0.73 -15.18 -8.63
C GLY A 50 -0.34 -15.93 -9.40
N ARG A 51 -1.54 -16.08 -8.82
CA ARG A 51 -2.64 -16.80 -9.44
C ARG A 51 -3.66 -15.81 -10.00
N ALA A 52 -3.91 -15.89 -11.30
CA ALA A 52 -4.71 -14.92 -12.05
C ALA A 52 -6.16 -14.78 -11.56
N HIS A 53 -6.71 -15.79 -10.90
CA HIS A 53 -8.09 -15.75 -10.43
C HIS A 53 -8.25 -15.19 -9.01
N PHE A 54 -7.15 -14.86 -8.34
CA PHE A 54 -7.22 -14.24 -7.03
C PHE A 54 -7.32 -12.72 -7.15
N HIS A 55 -7.99 -12.12 -6.15
CA HIS A 55 -8.10 -10.68 -6.06
C HIS A 55 -6.71 -10.01 -6.02
N ASN A 56 -6.57 -8.91 -6.73
CA ASN A 56 -5.32 -8.14 -6.85
C ASN A 56 -4.19 -8.92 -7.57
N ALA A 57 -4.51 -9.94 -8.38
CA ALA A 57 -3.52 -10.69 -9.13
C ALA A 57 -3.07 -9.99 -10.42
N MET A 58 -3.38 -8.70 -10.60
CA MET A 58 -2.97 -7.91 -11.76
C MET A 58 -1.71 -7.10 -11.46
N VAL A 59 -1.11 -6.55 -12.52
CA VAL A 59 0.04 -5.65 -12.41
C VAL A 59 -0.30 -4.48 -11.49
N GLY A 60 0.56 -4.21 -10.52
CA GLY A 60 0.31 -3.17 -9.51
C GLY A 60 -0.61 -3.57 -8.38
N GLY A 61 -1.12 -4.80 -8.38
CA GLY A 61 -2.08 -5.27 -7.39
C GLY A 61 -1.54 -5.35 -5.97
N TYR A 62 -0.23 -5.58 -5.81
CA TYR A 62 0.37 -5.62 -4.48
C TYR A 62 0.19 -4.28 -3.74
N VAL A 63 0.54 -3.17 -4.40
CA VAL A 63 0.42 -1.83 -3.80
C VAL A 63 -1.05 -1.51 -3.53
N GLU A 64 -1.94 -1.79 -4.47
CA GLU A 64 -3.37 -1.58 -4.27
C GLU A 64 -3.87 -2.39 -3.06
N HIS A 65 -3.45 -3.64 -2.94
CA HIS A 65 -3.84 -4.48 -1.80
C HIS A 65 -3.37 -3.89 -0.47
N VAL A 66 -2.11 -3.43 -0.41
CA VAL A 66 -1.56 -2.82 0.81
C VAL A 66 -2.36 -1.57 1.20
N LEU A 67 -2.71 -0.72 0.22
CA LEU A 67 -3.51 0.47 0.49
C LEU A 67 -4.89 0.11 1.03
N HIS A 68 -5.53 -0.92 0.50
CA HIS A 68 -6.83 -1.40 0.99
C HIS A 68 -6.72 -1.92 2.43
N VAL A 69 -5.64 -2.63 2.75
CA VAL A 69 -5.41 -3.13 4.11
C VAL A 69 -5.23 -1.97 5.08
N ILE A 70 -4.48 -0.94 4.69
CA ILE A 70 -4.28 0.25 5.52
C ILE A 70 -5.60 0.97 5.74
N GLU A 71 -6.39 1.16 4.70
CA GLU A 71 -7.70 1.80 4.80
C GLU A 71 -8.62 1.03 5.74
N PHE A 72 -8.68 -0.29 5.59
CA PHE A 72 -9.48 -1.14 6.47
C PHE A 72 -9.03 -1.02 7.92
N ALA A 73 -7.71 -1.05 8.16
CA ALA A 73 -7.17 -0.90 9.51
C ALA A 73 -7.55 0.45 10.14
N GLN A 74 -7.56 1.51 9.36
CA GLN A 74 -7.97 2.83 9.83
C GLN A 74 -9.47 2.83 10.19
N GLN A 75 -10.31 2.19 9.39
CA GLN A 75 -11.74 2.08 9.68
C GLN A 75 -11.99 1.31 10.97
N VAL A 76 -11.29 0.21 11.18
CA VAL A 76 -11.38 -0.58 12.41
C VAL A 76 -10.96 0.25 13.62
N ARG A 77 -9.87 1.02 13.50
CA ARG A 77 -9.42 1.91 14.57
C ARG A 77 -10.47 2.97 14.90
N ASP A 78 -11.08 3.57 13.87
CA ASP A 78 -12.09 4.61 14.07
C ASP A 78 -13.32 4.06 14.80
N VAL A 79 -13.77 2.86 14.43
CA VAL A 79 -14.87 2.19 15.14
C VAL A 79 -14.48 1.89 16.58
N TRP A 80 -13.29 1.39 16.81
CA TRP A 80 -12.77 1.09 18.15
C TRP A 80 -12.77 2.34 19.02
N GLU A 81 -12.22 3.43 18.51
CA GLU A 81 -12.15 4.70 19.24
C GLU A 81 -13.53 5.28 19.52
N SER A 82 -14.45 5.19 18.55
CA SER A 82 -15.81 5.72 18.72
C SER A 82 -16.62 4.93 19.75
N ASN A 83 -16.21 3.70 20.09
CA ASN A 83 -16.82 2.91 21.15
C ASN A 83 -16.15 3.10 22.51
N GLY A 84 -15.33 4.14 22.65
CA GLY A 84 -14.71 4.52 23.91
C GLY A 84 -13.40 3.83 24.22
N ALA A 85 -12.84 3.06 23.30
CA ALA A 85 -11.52 2.46 23.46
C ALA A 85 -10.45 3.52 23.21
N THR A 86 -9.38 3.47 23.94
CA THR A 86 -8.26 4.40 23.81
C THR A 86 -6.97 3.69 23.48
#